data_7160aa63409c33ac98659b6040e72219
#
_entry.id   7160aa63409c33ac98659b6040e72219
#
_cell.length_a   1.000
_cell.length_b   1.000
_cell.length_c   1.000
_cell.angle_alpha   90.00
_cell.angle_beta   90.00
_cell.angle_gamma   90.00
#
_symmetry.space_group_name_H-M   'P 1'
#
loop_
_entity.id
_entity.type
_entity.pdbx_description
1 polymer ?
#
loop_
_entity_poly.entity_id
_entity_poly.type
_entity_poly.pdbx_seq_one_letter_code
_entity_poly.pdbx_strand_id
1 'polypeptide(L)'
;VVVMTGDVGLFSGARRLVEALSGDARVDVRVIPGISSASYLAARLARPWQDWRFASAHGVACDIVAEAECTGELFLVTSGGEDPSRLSGELVQAGFGDARVTVAERLSYPDERITCATASEIAGQTFDDLNVMLIEFASRAASSRWPYASSGIPDELFIRGDVPMTKQEVRAVALA
;
A
#
# COMPACT_ATOMS: atom_id res chain seq x y z
N VAL A 1 15.62 -8.04 -27.37
CA VAL A 1 15.54 -8.24 -25.93
C VAL A 1 15.39 -6.86 -25.31
N VAL A 2 14.39 -6.71 -24.41
CA VAL A 2 14.20 -5.52 -23.58
C VAL A 2 14.47 -5.91 -22.14
N VAL A 3 15.28 -5.13 -21.44
CA VAL A 3 15.65 -5.35 -20.03
C VAL A 3 14.92 -4.31 -19.19
N MET A 4 14.26 -4.77 -18.13
CA MET A 4 13.60 -3.92 -17.13
C MET A 4 14.24 -4.17 -15.77
N THR A 5 14.20 -3.18 -14.89
CA THR A 5 14.66 -3.33 -13.50
C THR A 5 13.62 -4.06 -12.66
N GLY A 6 14.06 -4.90 -11.75
CA GLY A 6 13.21 -5.65 -10.84
C GLY A 6 12.38 -6.76 -11.50
N ASP A 7 11.21 -7.03 -10.96
CA ASP A 7 10.25 -7.98 -11.52
C ASP A 7 9.31 -7.27 -12.48
N VAL A 8 9.08 -7.89 -13.64
CA VAL A 8 8.20 -7.32 -14.69
C VAL A 8 6.72 -7.28 -14.30
N GLY A 9 6.32 -8.04 -13.29
CA GLY A 9 4.94 -8.12 -12.79
C GLY A 9 4.62 -7.10 -11.69
N LEU A 10 5.63 -6.43 -11.09
CA LEU A 10 5.42 -5.51 -9.96
C LEU A 10 5.67 -4.05 -10.39
N PHE A 11 4.60 -3.30 -10.66
CA PHE A 11 4.61 -1.88 -11.03
C PHE A 11 5.62 -1.52 -12.15
N SER A 12 5.87 -2.46 -13.04
CA SER A 12 6.86 -2.32 -14.11
C SER A 12 6.27 -1.69 -15.37
N GLY A 13 7.06 -0.88 -16.07
CA GLY A 13 6.75 -0.40 -17.42
C GLY A 13 6.60 -1.52 -18.45
N ALA A 14 7.05 -2.74 -18.16
CA ALA A 14 6.88 -3.92 -19.01
C ALA A 14 5.42 -4.22 -19.33
N ARG A 15 4.47 -3.93 -18.44
CA ARG A 15 3.04 -4.12 -18.66
C ARG A 15 2.57 -3.45 -19.96
N ARG A 16 2.86 -2.16 -20.12
CA ARG A 16 2.49 -1.39 -21.31
C ARG A 16 3.12 -1.95 -22.60
N LEU A 17 4.37 -2.39 -22.49
CA LEU A 17 5.08 -2.98 -23.62
C LEU A 17 4.47 -4.32 -24.03
N VAL A 18 4.18 -5.20 -23.07
CA VAL A 18 3.53 -6.49 -23.31
C VAL A 18 2.14 -6.28 -23.92
N GLU A 19 1.34 -5.38 -23.37
CA GLU A 19 0.01 -5.03 -23.91
C GLU A 19 0.09 -4.53 -25.36
N ALA A 20 1.07 -3.67 -25.68
CA ALA A 20 1.25 -3.15 -27.03
C ALA A 20 1.69 -4.21 -28.06
N LEU A 21 2.46 -5.21 -27.61
CA LEU A 21 3.03 -6.24 -28.50
C LEU A 21 2.14 -7.49 -28.61
N SER A 22 1.31 -7.79 -27.62
CA SER A 22 0.50 -9.01 -27.57
C SER A 22 -0.56 -9.10 -28.70
N GLY A 23 -0.89 -7.99 -29.33
CA GLY A 23 -1.80 -7.95 -30.49
C GLY A 23 -1.13 -8.15 -31.85
N ASP A 24 0.19 -8.19 -31.92
CA ASP A 24 0.94 -8.33 -33.19
C ASP A 24 1.36 -9.78 -33.42
N ALA A 25 0.69 -10.46 -34.33
CA ALA A 25 0.97 -11.86 -34.68
C ALA A 25 2.40 -12.12 -35.23
N ARG A 26 3.16 -11.07 -35.53
CA ARG A 26 4.57 -11.17 -35.97
C ARG A 26 5.56 -11.23 -34.80
N VAL A 27 5.08 -11.01 -33.56
CA VAL A 27 5.91 -10.91 -32.36
C VAL A 27 5.55 -12.02 -31.39
N ASP A 28 6.54 -12.82 -31.03
CA ASP A 28 6.44 -13.77 -29.92
C ASP A 28 6.97 -13.09 -28.65
N VAL A 29 6.07 -12.81 -27.71
CA VAL A 29 6.40 -12.13 -26.45
C VAL A 29 6.68 -13.16 -25.37
N ARG A 30 7.92 -13.22 -24.92
CA ARG A 30 8.33 -14.07 -23.80
C ARG A 30 8.81 -13.20 -22.63
N VAL A 31 8.10 -13.31 -21.52
CA VAL A 31 8.43 -12.59 -20.27
C VAL A 31 9.26 -13.50 -19.37
N ILE A 32 10.39 -12.98 -18.88
CA ILE A 32 11.25 -13.67 -17.89
C ILE A 32 11.15 -12.90 -16.59
N PRO A 33 10.74 -13.54 -15.47
CA PRO A 33 10.61 -12.86 -14.19
C PRO A 33 11.98 -12.50 -13.60
N GLY A 34 12.00 -11.43 -12.81
CA GLY A 34 13.14 -11.02 -12.01
C GLY A 34 12.82 -11.01 -10.51
N ILE A 35 13.78 -10.60 -9.69
CA ILE A 35 13.58 -10.38 -8.26
C ILE A 35 13.00 -8.97 -8.07
N SER A 36 11.83 -8.88 -7.43
CA SER A 36 11.21 -7.59 -7.11
C SER A 36 11.86 -6.95 -5.89
N SER A 37 11.75 -5.62 -5.78
CA SER A 37 12.16 -4.90 -4.56
C SER A 37 11.43 -5.41 -3.32
N ALA A 38 10.18 -5.86 -3.46
CA ALA A 38 9.41 -6.43 -2.35
C ALA A 38 9.99 -7.77 -1.87
N SER A 39 10.24 -8.72 -2.78
CA SER A 39 10.81 -10.02 -2.40
C SER A 39 12.25 -9.86 -1.88
N TYR A 40 13.01 -8.92 -2.42
CA TYR A 40 14.34 -8.62 -1.92
C TYR A 40 14.29 -8.02 -0.51
N LEU A 41 13.45 -7.01 -0.27
CA LEU A 41 13.28 -6.43 1.06
C LEU A 41 12.80 -7.47 2.08
N ALA A 42 11.83 -8.31 1.72
CA ALA A 42 11.33 -9.38 2.57
C ALA A 42 12.47 -10.34 3.03
N ALA A 43 13.35 -10.69 2.09
CA ALA A 43 14.53 -11.50 2.40
C ALA A 43 15.51 -10.77 3.35
N ARG A 44 15.74 -9.46 3.13
CA ARG A 44 16.58 -8.63 4.01
C ARG A 44 16.01 -8.52 5.43
N LEU A 45 14.69 -8.48 5.56
CA LEU A 45 13.99 -8.41 6.83
C LEU A 45 13.75 -9.81 7.45
N ALA A 46 14.09 -10.90 6.75
CA ALA A 46 13.84 -12.28 7.14
C ALA A 46 12.37 -12.56 7.50
N ARG A 47 11.44 -12.05 6.71
CA ARG A 47 9.99 -12.19 6.97
C ARG A 47 9.20 -12.45 5.68
N PRO A 48 8.06 -13.18 5.77
CA PRO A 48 7.16 -13.39 4.64
C PRO A 48 6.49 -12.10 4.19
N TRP A 49 6.06 -12.04 2.94
CA TRP A 49 5.43 -10.87 2.33
C TRP A 49 4.07 -11.17 1.69
N GLN A 50 3.52 -12.36 1.88
CA GLN A 50 2.24 -12.76 1.31
C GLN A 50 1.06 -11.92 1.83
N ASP A 51 1.19 -11.36 3.03
CA ASP A 51 0.15 -10.56 3.67
C ASP A 51 0.34 -9.04 3.42
N TRP A 52 1.39 -8.64 2.68
CA TRP A 52 1.60 -7.26 2.34
C TRP A 52 0.60 -6.81 1.29
N ARG A 53 0.00 -5.67 1.51
CA ARG A 53 -0.70 -4.93 0.47
C ARG A 53 0.32 -4.14 -0.34
N PHE A 54 0.08 -4.02 -1.65
CA PHE A 54 0.99 -3.34 -2.57
C PHE A 54 0.32 -2.10 -3.13
N ALA A 55 1.01 -0.96 -3.03
CA ALA A 55 0.63 0.28 -3.69
C ALA A 55 1.84 0.94 -4.35
N SER A 56 1.59 1.88 -5.23
CA SER A 56 2.63 2.66 -5.90
C SER A 56 2.30 4.14 -5.79
N ALA A 57 3.23 4.88 -5.25
CA ALA A 57 3.25 6.34 -5.26
C ALA A 57 4.17 6.88 -6.37
N HIS A 58 4.66 6.01 -7.27
CA HIS A 58 5.53 6.40 -8.38
C HIS A 58 4.74 7.11 -9.48
N GLY A 59 4.77 8.43 -9.49
CA GLY A 59 4.12 9.27 -10.50
C GLY A 59 2.58 9.29 -10.44
N VAL A 60 1.98 8.77 -9.37
CA VAL A 60 0.55 8.79 -9.09
C VAL A 60 0.35 9.16 -7.64
N ALA A 61 -0.54 10.11 -7.35
CA ALA A 61 -0.90 10.43 -5.98
C ALA A 61 -1.46 9.17 -5.29
N CYS A 62 -0.83 8.77 -4.19
CA CYS A 62 -1.28 7.67 -3.35
C CYS A 62 -1.91 8.25 -2.08
N ASP A 63 -3.17 7.92 -1.83
CA ASP A 63 -3.81 8.24 -0.55
C ASP A 63 -3.34 7.23 0.50
N ILE A 64 -2.19 7.51 1.10
CA ILE A 64 -1.56 6.64 2.09
C ILE A 64 -2.41 6.48 3.35
N VAL A 65 -3.26 7.46 3.67
CA VAL A 65 -4.15 7.42 4.84
C VAL A 65 -5.29 6.43 4.60
N ALA A 66 -5.92 6.49 3.41
CA ALA A 66 -6.94 5.50 3.04
C ALA A 66 -6.37 4.07 2.98
N GLU A 67 -5.13 3.90 2.49
CA GLU A 67 -4.45 2.61 2.52
C GLU A 67 -4.18 2.14 3.96
N ALA A 68 -3.78 3.05 4.86
CA ALA A 68 -3.54 2.76 6.28
C ALA A 68 -4.78 2.24 7.01
N GLU A 69 -5.97 2.74 6.65
CA GLU A 69 -7.23 2.33 7.25
C GLU A 69 -7.66 0.91 6.83
N CYS A 70 -7.16 0.43 5.69
CA CYS A 70 -7.59 -0.82 5.08
C CYS A 70 -6.66 -2.01 5.34
N THR A 71 -5.43 -1.80 5.80
CA THR A 71 -4.40 -2.85 5.82
C THR A 71 -3.52 -2.81 7.07
N GLY A 72 -2.97 -3.97 7.46
CA GLY A 72 -1.99 -4.08 8.52
C GLY A 72 -0.56 -3.80 8.03
N GLU A 73 -0.23 -4.15 6.80
CA GLU A 73 1.10 -3.99 6.21
C GLU A 73 0.99 -3.50 4.77
N LEU A 74 1.62 -2.37 4.47
CA LEU A 74 1.62 -1.75 3.15
C LEU A 74 3.04 -1.65 2.60
N PHE A 75 3.31 -2.35 1.50
CA PHE A 75 4.52 -2.13 0.71
C PHE A 75 4.24 -1.07 -0.37
N LEU A 76 5.04 -0.02 -0.37
CA LEU A 76 4.88 1.12 -1.24
C LEU A 76 6.12 1.33 -2.10
N VAL A 77 5.94 1.37 -3.41
CA VAL A 77 6.98 1.83 -4.34
C VAL A 77 6.90 3.35 -4.42
N THR A 78 7.98 4.01 -4.04
CA THR A 78 8.10 5.47 -3.97
C THR A 78 9.10 5.93 -5.04
N SER A 79 8.93 7.11 -5.57
CA SER A 79 9.91 7.90 -6.33
C SER A 79 9.28 9.18 -6.90
N GLY A 80 10.10 10.07 -7.44
CA GLY A 80 9.62 11.18 -8.27
C GLY A 80 8.82 12.24 -7.51
N GLY A 81 9.18 12.55 -6.26
CA GLY A 81 8.51 13.57 -5.44
C GLY A 81 7.59 13.00 -4.35
N GLU A 82 7.30 11.71 -4.40
CA GLU A 82 6.64 10.98 -3.34
C GLU A 82 7.70 10.45 -2.37
N ASP A 83 8.24 11.38 -1.56
CA ASP A 83 9.32 11.15 -0.61
C ASP A 83 8.80 10.44 0.66
N PRO A 84 9.53 9.44 1.20
CA PRO A 84 9.19 8.79 2.46
C PRO A 84 8.94 9.74 3.62
N SER A 85 9.69 10.85 3.71
CA SER A 85 9.51 11.88 4.75
C SER A 85 8.13 12.56 4.63
N ARG A 86 7.73 12.96 3.42
CA ARG A 86 6.42 13.59 3.17
C ARG A 86 5.28 12.63 3.47
N LEU A 87 5.34 11.40 2.96
CA LEU A 87 4.32 10.38 3.18
C LEU A 87 4.17 10.04 4.67
N SER A 88 5.30 9.93 5.38
CA SER A 88 5.28 9.73 6.84
C SER A 88 4.69 10.94 7.58
N GLY A 89 4.92 12.16 7.09
CA GLY A 89 4.29 13.38 7.60
C GLY A 89 2.76 13.35 7.47
N GLU A 90 2.23 12.85 6.35
CA GLU A 90 0.79 12.66 6.15
C GLU A 90 0.21 11.64 7.13
N LEU A 91 0.92 10.52 7.36
CA LEU A 91 0.55 9.53 8.37
C LEU A 91 0.51 10.15 9.78
N VAL A 92 1.49 10.96 10.13
CA VAL A 92 1.52 11.67 11.43
C VAL A 92 0.31 12.58 11.59
N GLN A 93 -0.02 13.38 10.55
CA GLN A 93 -1.18 14.27 10.58
C GLN A 93 -2.50 13.51 10.71
N ALA A 94 -2.59 12.31 10.16
CA ALA A 94 -3.75 11.43 10.27
C ALA A 94 -3.79 10.61 11.57
N GLY A 95 -2.81 10.78 12.47
CA GLY A 95 -2.78 10.10 13.77
C GLY A 95 -2.12 8.71 13.74
N PHE A 96 -1.35 8.39 12.69
CA PHE A 96 -0.56 7.15 12.57
C PHE A 96 0.94 7.38 12.82
N GLY A 97 1.28 8.34 13.67
CA GLY A 97 2.67 8.70 13.93
C GLY A 97 3.51 7.60 14.59
N ASP A 98 2.88 6.64 15.24
CA ASP A 98 3.46 5.43 15.85
C ASP A 98 3.58 4.24 14.88
N ALA A 99 3.05 4.35 13.66
CA ALA A 99 3.22 3.32 12.64
C ALA A 99 4.71 3.06 12.40
N ARG A 100 5.08 1.78 12.33
CA ARG A 100 6.45 1.38 12.02
C ARG A 100 6.70 1.52 10.54
N VAL A 101 7.71 2.27 10.17
CA VAL A 101 8.09 2.52 8.78
C VAL A 101 9.50 1.99 8.55
N THR A 102 9.64 1.13 7.56
CA THR A 102 10.94 0.70 7.03
C THR A 102 11.14 1.36 5.68
N VAL A 103 12.15 2.19 5.54
CA VAL A 103 12.59 2.77 4.27
C VAL A 103 13.82 2.03 3.81
N ALA A 104 13.77 1.47 2.61
CA ALA A 104 14.87 0.74 2.02
C ALA A 104 15.34 1.44 0.74
N GLU A 105 16.56 1.96 0.80
CA GLU A 105 17.19 2.75 -0.25
C GLU A 105 18.21 1.90 -0.99
N ARG A 106 18.27 2.08 -2.32
CA ARG A 106 19.26 1.48 -3.21
C ARG A 106 19.45 -0.03 -2.97
N LEU A 107 18.32 -0.74 -2.81
CA LEU A 107 18.30 -2.19 -2.59
C LEU A 107 19.15 -2.93 -3.65
N SER A 108 19.95 -3.85 -3.22
CA SER A 108 20.94 -4.62 -4.01
C SER A 108 22.17 -3.84 -4.51
N TYR A 109 22.29 -2.58 -4.22
CA TYR A 109 23.52 -1.80 -4.53
C TYR A 109 24.52 -1.87 -3.37
N PRO A 110 25.81 -1.56 -3.61
CA PRO A 110 26.84 -1.59 -2.54
C PRO A 110 26.57 -0.62 -1.38
N ASP A 111 25.83 0.45 -1.65
CA ASP A 111 25.43 1.51 -0.72
C ASP A 111 23.98 1.37 -0.25
N GLU A 112 23.46 0.15 -0.26
CA GLU A 112 22.14 -0.18 0.29
C GLU A 112 22.01 0.28 1.74
N ARG A 113 20.91 0.95 2.05
CA ARG A 113 20.58 1.40 3.40
C ARG A 113 19.14 1.02 3.74
N ILE A 114 18.94 0.42 4.91
CA ILE A 114 17.61 0.10 5.44
C ILE A 114 17.45 0.81 6.78
N THR A 115 16.51 1.73 6.84
CA THR A 115 16.15 2.51 8.04
C THR A 115 14.79 2.05 8.54
N CYS A 116 14.69 1.72 9.82
CA CYS A 116 13.45 1.32 10.45
C CYS A 116 13.19 2.21 11.67
N ALA A 117 12.08 2.94 11.66
CA ALA A 117 11.71 3.89 12.71
C ALA A 117 10.18 4.09 12.72
N THR A 118 9.66 4.93 13.59
CA THR A 118 8.26 5.36 13.57
C THR A 118 8.01 6.37 12.44
N ALA A 119 6.76 6.50 12.00
CA ALA A 119 6.39 7.50 10.99
C ALA A 119 6.81 8.93 11.46
N SER A 120 6.65 9.22 12.75
CA SER A 120 7.08 10.49 13.34
C SER A 120 8.59 10.76 13.20
N GLU A 121 9.41 9.73 13.32
CA GLU A 121 10.87 9.84 13.18
C GLU A 121 11.31 9.91 11.72
N ILE A 122 10.64 9.20 10.83
CA ILE A 122 10.91 9.21 9.38
C ILE A 122 10.55 10.57 8.76
N ALA A 123 9.47 11.21 9.20
CA ALA A 123 8.96 12.46 8.66
C ALA A 123 9.97 13.64 8.68
N GLY A 124 11.03 13.56 9.47
CA GLY A 124 12.08 14.58 9.55
C GLY A 124 13.38 14.23 8.82
N GLN A 125 13.43 13.10 8.12
CA GLN A 125 14.67 12.59 7.50
C GLN A 125 14.70 12.82 5.98
N THR A 126 15.87 12.64 5.39
CA THR A 126 16.08 12.72 3.94
C THR A 126 16.50 11.34 3.42
N PHE A 127 15.94 10.94 2.28
CA PHE A 127 16.16 9.64 1.66
C PHE A 127 16.60 9.79 0.20
N ASP A 128 17.29 8.77 -0.33
CA ASP A 128 17.62 8.66 -1.74
C ASP A 128 16.33 8.46 -2.57
N ASP A 129 16.27 8.99 -3.79
CA ASP A 129 15.12 8.86 -4.69
C ASP A 129 14.82 7.39 -5.07
N LEU A 130 15.84 6.53 -5.06
CA LEU A 130 15.69 5.10 -5.32
C LEU A 130 15.38 4.37 -4.02
N ASN A 131 14.12 4.40 -3.61
CA ASN A 131 13.67 3.78 -2.37
C ASN A 131 12.34 3.04 -2.50
N VAL A 132 12.03 2.22 -1.50
CA VAL A 132 10.72 1.62 -1.24
C VAL A 132 10.42 1.72 0.25
N MET A 133 9.15 1.70 0.61
CA MET A 133 8.69 1.72 2.00
C MET A 133 7.91 0.45 2.34
N LEU A 134 8.08 -0.04 3.55
CA LEU A 134 7.15 -0.96 4.19
C LEU A 134 6.59 -0.28 5.44
N ILE A 135 5.29 -0.16 5.51
CA ILE A 135 4.59 0.49 6.61
C ILE A 135 3.76 -0.56 7.33
N GLU A 136 3.96 -0.66 8.64
CA GLU A 136 3.27 -1.58 9.53
C GLU A 136 2.36 -0.77 10.45
N PHE A 137 1.07 -0.92 10.26
CA PHE A 137 0.09 -0.25 11.11
C PHE A 137 -0.20 -1.13 12.30
N ALA A 138 -0.01 -0.60 13.52
CA ALA A 138 -0.50 -1.26 14.72
C ALA A 138 -2.00 -1.49 14.56
N SER A 139 -2.43 -2.73 14.74
CA SER A 139 -3.77 -3.22 14.39
C SER A 139 -4.91 -2.32 14.89
N ARG A 140 -5.18 -1.24 14.18
CA ARG A 140 -6.48 -0.55 14.24
C ARG A 140 -7.55 -1.30 13.42
N ALA A 141 -7.11 -2.25 12.59
CA ALA A 141 -7.99 -3.05 11.73
C ALA A 141 -9.04 -3.88 12.47
N ALA A 142 -8.91 -4.06 13.77
CA ALA A 142 -9.95 -4.68 14.58
C ALA A 142 -11.09 -3.72 14.93
N SER A 143 -10.86 -2.39 14.89
CA SER A 143 -11.88 -1.39 15.27
C SER A 143 -12.69 -0.86 14.07
N SER A 144 -12.21 -1.03 12.83
CA SER A 144 -12.94 -0.61 11.62
C SER A 144 -13.70 -1.75 10.94
N ARG A 145 -13.51 -3.00 11.38
CA ARG A 145 -14.38 -4.06 10.92
C ARG A 145 -15.77 -3.82 11.46
N TRP A 146 -16.71 -3.66 10.56
CA TRP A 146 -18.13 -3.64 10.87
C TRP A 146 -18.44 -4.81 11.82
N PRO A 147 -18.81 -4.55 13.09
CA PRO A 147 -18.87 -5.58 14.13
C PRO A 147 -20.08 -6.50 13.99
N TYR A 148 -20.95 -6.25 13.02
CA TYR A 148 -22.19 -6.96 12.84
C TYR A 148 -22.11 -7.94 11.66
N ALA A 149 -22.57 -9.16 11.84
CA ALA A 149 -22.59 -10.21 10.83
C ALA A 149 -23.75 -10.06 9.83
N SER A 150 -24.68 -9.13 10.06
CA SER A 150 -25.86 -8.89 9.21
C SER A 150 -25.73 -7.57 8.45
N SER A 151 -26.36 -7.51 7.28
CA SER A 151 -26.54 -6.25 6.55
C SER A 151 -27.41 -5.30 7.36
N GLY A 152 -27.01 -4.03 7.41
CA GLY A 152 -27.76 -2.96 8.08
C GLY A 152 -27.07 -2.42 9.32
N ILE A 153 -27.11 -1.10 9.46
CA ILE A 153 -26.57 -0.38 10.61
C ILE A 153 -27.59 -0.46 11.75
N PRO A 154 -27.20 -0.84 12.99
CA PRO A 154 -28.07 -0.80 14.16
C PRO A 154 -28.73 0.56 14.36
N ASP A 155 -29.95 0.57 14.85
CA ASP A 155 -30.75 1.78 15.01
C ASP A 155 -30.11 2.80 15.95
N GLU A 156 -29.39 2.34 16.97
CA GLU A 156 -28.70 3.16 17.97
C GLU A 156 -27.48 3.91 17.43
N LEU A 157 -26.95 3.50 16.28
CA LEU A 157 -25.79 4.18 15.65
C LEU A 157 -26.18 5.35 14.75
N PHE A 158 -27.48 5.58 14.55
CA PHE A 158 -27.95 6.75 13.81
C PHE A 158 -28.21 7.93 14.74
N ILE A 159 -27.74 9.09 14.35
CA ILE A 159 -28.17 10.36 14.94
C ILE A 159 -29.59 10.61 14.42
N ARG A 160 -30.58 10.44 15.26
CA ARG A 160 -31.99 10.62 14.90
C ARG A 160 -32.45 12.02 15.28
N GLY A 161 -33.10 12.72 14.34
CA GLY A 161 -33.97 13.85 14.62
C GLY A 161 -35.42 13.38 14.85
N ASP A 162 -36.38 14.28 14.72
CA ASP A 162 -37.80 14.03 14.90
C ASP A 162 -38.46 13.25 13.73
N VAL A 163 -37.69 12.81 12.75
CA VAL A 163 -38.18 12.09 11.57
C VAL A 163 -38.17 10.58 11.83
N PRO A 164 -39.30 9.87 11.62
CA PRO A 164 -39.33 8.43 11.72
C PRO A 164 -38.37 7.77 10.73
N MET A 165 -37.57 6.80 11.21
CA MET A 165 -36.64 6.05 10.38
C MET A 165 -37.09 4.58 10.28
N THR A 166 -36.91 3.97 9.10
CA THR A 166 -37.16 2.54 8.88
C THR A 166 -36.32 1.71 9.85
N LYS A 167 -36.96 0.78 10.54
CA LYS A 167 -36.31 -0.09 11.53
C LYS A 167 -35.19 -0.93 10.90
N GLN A 168 -34.19 -1.29 11.72
CA GLN A 168 -33.01 -2.06 11.32
C GLN A 168 -33.38 -3.33 10.55
N GLU A 169 -34.35 -4.10 11.00
CA GLU A 169 -34.74 -5.37 10.38
C GLU A 169 -35.22 -5.17 8.94
N VAL A 170 -36.00 -4.11 8.71
CA VAL A 170 -36.52 -3.76 7.37
C VAL A 170 -35.42 -3.29 6.46
N ARG A 171 -34.46 -2.50 6.98
CA ARG A 171 -33.28 -2.07 6.22
C ARG A 171 -32.39 -3.25 5.85
N ALA A 172 -32.18 -4.19 6.77
CA ALA A 172 -31.37 -5.39 6.52
C ALA A 172 -31.95 -6.25 5.38
N VAL A 173 -33.27 -6.41 5.33
CA VAL A 173 -33.92 -7.15 4.24
C VAL A 173 -33.92 -6.40 2.92
N ALA A 174 -34.00 -5.07 2.94
CA ALA A 174 -33.98 -4.26 1.72
C ALA A 174 -32.61 -4.15 1.07
N LEU A 175 -31.52 -4.45 1.82
CA LEU A 175 -30.13 -4.36 1.35
C LEU A 175 -29.51 -5.75 1.12
N ALA A 176 -30.21 -6.83 1.37
CA ALA A 176 -29.79 -8.21 1.11
C ALA A 176 -30.13 -8.65 -0.33
#